data_1b7b1711552630ecfe7c4d8dc21e0a16
#
_entry.id   1b7b1711552630ecfe7c4d8dc21e0a16
#
_cell.length_a   1.000
_cell.length_b   1.000
_cell.length_c   1.000
_cell.angle_alpha   90.00
_cell.angle_beta   90.00
_cell.angle_gamma   90.00
#
_symmetry.space_group_name_H-M   'P 1'
#
loop_
_entity.id
_entity.type
_entity.pdbx_description
1 polymer ?
#
loop_
_entity_poly.entity_id
_entity_poly.type
_entity_poly.pdbx_seq_one_letter_code
_entity_poly.pdbx_strand_id
1 'polypeptide(L)'
;MKHPIIRRYFRRIDTNLKIFGRWYRKNIFIPLKTVIIVFSAKSIVRIMTAFIVMATLAAACVLFQVGNRFDRAPYTINIPKGYGANQVAELLQSRGIISGKYGFNILVSVFRLQNRMQAGTYELSPNDPLIRVISKISRGEIIPPTLEKLVFPEGLSIYKMGLFMEKEGVGDGIAFQNLTRKTFTSSMLVKYDYLAEVPTDSLEGYLFPDTYLVPSNIGTEQMADLMLARFNKVIMPYWRKNRKKMAVKMSLHDILTLASIIEKEAQVESERPLISSVYHNRLRIRMHLGADPTIKYVLERPGKIVSYDDLRIDSPYNSYRHYGLPPGPICNPGLSSVKAAMFPKASDYLYFVARADGSHIFTKSLAEHEAAQQQTRRDRIRKIYRRE
;
A
#
# COMPACT_ATOMS: atom_id res chain seq x y z
N MET A 1 -0.31 40.84 -88.77
CA MET A 1 -1.57 40.28 -89.25
C MET A 1 -2.71 41.26 -89.04
N LYS A 2 -3.13 42.00 -90.06
CA LYS A 2 -4.19 43.02 -89.97
C LYS A 2 -5.46 42.45 -90.57
N HIS A 3 -6.18 41.58 -89.86
CA HIS A 3 -7.48 41.09 -90.34
C HIS A 3 -8.59 41.91 -89.69
N PRO A 4 -9.40 42.68 -90.37
CA PRO A 4 -10.39 43.61 -89.79
C PRO A 4 -11.49 42.90 -88.97
N ILE A 5 -11.75 41.60 -89.29
CA ILE A 5 -12.74 40.78 -88.55
C ILE A 5 -12.30 40.48 -87.08
N ILE A 6 -11.00 40.20 -86.86
CA ILE A 6 -10.47 39.90 -85.53
C ILE A 6 -10.54 41.15 -84.68
N ARG A 7 -10.28 42.35 -85.18
CA ARG A 7 -10.38 43.60 -84.47
C ARG A 7 -11.83 43.94 -84.04
N ARG A 8 -12.82 43.55 -84.80
CA ARG A 8 -14.23 43.73 -84.51
C ARG A 8 -14.68 42.76 -83.43
N TYR A 9 -14.16 41.53 -83.42
CA TYR A 9 -14.46 40.52 -82.42
C TYR A 9 -13.87 40.91 -81.01
N PHE A 10 -12.64 41.36 -80.96
CA PHE A 10 -12.01 41.81 -79.75
C PHE A 10 -12.68 43.06 -79.18
N ARG A 11 -13.09 44.02 -79.94
CA ARG A 11 -13.89 45.20 -79.50
C ARG A 11 -15.23 44.76 -78.91
N ARG A 12 -15.87 43.79 -79.51
CA ARG A 12 -17.19 43.28 -79.00
C ARG A 12 -17.01 42.57 -77.70
N ILE A 13 -15.94 41.80 -77.48
CA ILE A 13 -15.61 41.14 -76.20
C ILE A 13 -15.27 42.18 -75.14
N ASP A 14 -14.48 43.20 -75.41
CA ASP A 14 -14.11 44.27 -74.49
C ASP A 14 -15.34 45.12 -74.08
N THR A 15 -16.25 45.36 -75.02
CA THR A 15 -17.49 46.05 -74.73
C THR A 15 -18.41 45.21 -73.80
N ASN A 16 -18.53 43.89 -74.12
CA ASN A 16 -19.34 42.99 -73.27
C ASN A 16 -18.74 42.79 -71.88
N LEU A 17 -17.42 42.74 -71.78
CA LEU A 17 -16.73 42.67 -70.45
C LEU A 17 -16.92 43.97 -69.66
N LYS A 18 -16.94 45.12 -70.33
CA LYS A 18 -17.23 46.42 -69.66
C LYS A 18 -18.70 46.55 -69.24
N ILE A 19 -19.63 46.01 -70.00
CA ILE A 19 -21.05 45.97 -69.67
C ILE A 19 -21.27 44.99 -68.54
N PHE A 20 -20.67 43.76 -68.60
CA PHE A 20 -20.73 42.76 -67.55
C PHE A 20 -20.12 43.29 -66.27
N GLY A 21 -18.97 43.95 -66.33
CA GLY A 21 -18.31 44.56 -65.18
C GLY A 21 -19.12 45.69 -64.53
N ARG A 22 -19.87 46.51 -65.35
CA ARG A 22 -20.81 47.53 -64.82
C ARG A 22 -22.07 46.90 -64.25
N TRP A 23 -22.65 45.84 -64.86
CA TRP A 23 -23.78 45.11 -64.35
C TRP A 23 -23.45 44.38 -63.08
N TYR A 24 -22.26 43.71 -62.98
CA TYR A 24 -21.76 43.05 -61.83
C TYR A 24 -21.55 44.04 -60.65
N ARG A 25 -20.93 45.21 -60.88
CA ARG A 25 -20.78 46.26 -59.87
C ARG A 25 -22.11 46.88 -59.45
N LYS A 26 -23.10 46.92 -60.33
CA LYS A 26 -24.40 47.52 -60.04
C LYS A 26 -25.37 46.58 -59.34
N ASN A 27 -25.27 45.25 -59.61
CA ASN A 27 -26.26 44.30 -59.16
C ASN A 27 -25.73 43.23 -58.18
N ILE A 28 -24.42 42.98 -58.14
CA ILE A 28 -23.80 41.97 -57.26
C ILE A 28 -22.87 42.58 -56.19
N PHE A 29 -22.22 43.70 -56.53
CA PHE A 29 -21.56 44.49 -55.49
C PHE A 29 -22.62 45.29 -54.75
N ILE A 30 -23.38 44.64 -53.89
CA ILE A 30 -24.05 45.33 -52.80
C ILE A 30 -22.95 45.98 -52.02
N PRO A 31 -22.90 47.36 -51.97
CA PRO A 31 -21.80 48.00 -51.24
C PRO A 31 -21.88 47.51 -49.84
N LEU A 32 -20.79 46.91 -49.33
CA LEU A 32 -20.62 46.49 -47.94
C LEU A 32 -20.95 47.64 -46.96
N LYS A 33 -21.09 48.83 -47.46
CA LYS A 33 -21.50 50.04 -46.75
C LYS A 33 -22.98 50.09 -46.41
N THR A 34 -23.87 49.26 -47.01
CA THR A 34 -25.31 49.26 -46.76
C THR A 34 -25.78 48.10 -45.90
N VAL A 35 -24.91 47.18 -45.51
CA VAL A 35 -25.13 46.17 -44.45
C VAL A 35 -24.55 46.63 -43.13
N ILE A 36 -24.17 47.90 -42.98
CA ILE A 36 -24.23 48.52 -41.65
C ILE A 36 -25.72 48.76 -41.41
N ILE A 37 -26.41 47.71 -41.01
CA ILE A 37 -27.65 47.88 -40.26
C ILE A 37 -27.27 48.84 -39.15
N VAL A 38 -27.80 50.05 -39.21
CA VAL A 38 -27.73 51.05 -38.17
C VAL A 38 -28.56 50.42 -37.03
N PHE A 39 -27.97 49.50 -36.26
CA PHE A 39 -28.51 49.06 -35.02
C PHE A 39 -28.62 50.32 -34.17
N SER A 40 -29.82 50.83 -33.99
CA SER A 40 -30.01 51.92 -33.05
C SER A 40 -29.37 51.48 -31.72
N ALA A 41 -28.78 52.37 -31.00
CA ALA A 41 -28.22 52.09 -29.69
C ALA A 41 -29.15 51.20 -28.83
N LYS A 42 -30.48 51.42 -28.98
CA LYS A 42 -31.54 50.59 -28.37
C LYS A 42 -31.53 49.09 -28.87
N SER A 43 -31.21 48.85 -30.14
CA SER A 43 -31.16 47.48 -30.70
C SER A 43 -29.88 46.75 -30.24
N ILE A 44 -28.74 47.45 -30.14
CA ILE A 44 -27.49 46.89 -29.58
C ILE A 44 -27.68 46.54 -28.14
N VAL A 45 -28.28 47.43 -27.34
CA VAL A 45 -28.59 47.16 -25.92
C VAL A 45 -29.50 45.94 -25.78
N ARG A 46 -30.56 45.80 -26.57
CA ARG A 46 -31.48 44.65 -26.53
C ARG A 46 -30.76 43.35 -26.87
N ILE A 47 -29.88 43.33 -27.88
CA ILE A 47 -29.10 42.13 -28.27
C ILE A 47 -28.14 41.77 -27.16
N MET A 48 -27.43 42.76 -26.61
CA MET A 48 -26.50 42.51 -25.48
C MET A 48 -27.25 42.02 -24.25
N THR A 49 -28.42 42.58 -23.93
CA THR A 49 -29.26 42.12 -22.81
C THR A 49 -29.76 40.70 -23.04
N ALA A 50 -30.23 40.36 -24.24
CA ALA A 50 -30.64 39.01 -24.60
C ALA A 50 -29.46 38.01 -24.50
N PHE A 51 -28.27 38.40 -24.96
CA PHE A 51 -27.05 37.59 -24.84
C PHE A 51 -26.65 37.38 -23.39
N ILE A 52 -26.69 38.40 -22.54
CA ILE A 52 -26.43 38.32 -21.11
C ILE A 52 -27.45 37.40 -20.44
N VAL A 53 -28.74 37.55 -20.74
CA VAL A 53 -29.80 36.68 -20.18
C VAL A 53 -29.59 35.24 -20.62
N MET A 54 -29.27 34.99 -21.89
CA MET A 54 -29.01 33.64 -22.38
C MET A 54 -27.74 33.05 -21.76
N ALA A 55 -26.70 33.83 -21.61
CA ALA A 55 -25.47 33.41 -20.93
C ALA A 55 -25.70 33.09 -19.46
N THR A 56 -26.49 33.92 -18.74
CA THR A 56 -26.84 33.64 -17.35
C THR A 56 -27.72 32.41 -17.20
N LEU A 57 -28.69 32.18 -18.09
CA LEU A 57 -29.51 30.96 -18.12
C LEU A 57 -28.66 29.73 -18.41
N ALA A 58 -27.74 29.81 -19.39
CA ALA A 58 -26.81 28.73 -19.69
C ALA A 58 -25.88 28.43 -18.49
N ALA A 59 -25.35 29.46 -17.85
CA ALA A 59 -24.55 29.34 -16.63
C ALA A 59 -25.36 28.71 -15.50
N ALA A 60 -26.62 29.12 -15.30
CA ALA A 60 -27.54 28.54 -14.32
C ALA A 60 -27.80 27.06 -14.62
N CYS A 61 -28.05 26.69 -15.88
CA CYS A 61 -28.23 25.29 -16.29
C CYS A 61 -26.99 24.44 -15.98
N VAL A 62 -25.77 24.96 -16.21
CA VAL A 62 -24.53 24.26 -15.86
C VAL A 62 -24.32 24.15 -14.37
N LEU A 63 -24.58 25.22 -13.62
CA LEU A 63 -24.43 25.26 -12.15
C LEU A 63 -25.39 24.31 -11.42
N PHE A 64 -26.64 24.24 -11.89
CA PHE A 64 -27.70 23.43 -11.32
C PHE A 64 -27.94 22.12 -12.07
N GLN A 65 -26.99 21.70 -12.90
CA GLN A 65 -27.04 20.42 -13.58
C GLN A 65 -27.06 19.30 -12.52
N VAL A 66 -28.25 18.77 -12.28
CA VAL A 66 -28.48 17.63 -11.39
C VAL A 66 -28.30 16.37 -12.23
N GLY A 67 -27.62 15.39 -11.70
CA GLY A 67 -27.48 14.07 -12.33
C GLY A 67 -28.85 13.42 -12.57
N ASN A 68 -28.87 12.21 -13.06
CA ASN A 68 -30.08 11.48 -13.42
C ASN A 68 -31.08 11.46 -12.23
N ARG A 69 -32.23 12.13 -12.38
CA ARG A 69 -33.27 12.39 -11.36
C ARG A 69 -34.09 11.15 -10.98
N PHE A 70 -33.44 10.01 -10.80
CA PHE A 70 -34.09 8.91 -10.12
C PHE A 70 -33.56 8.90 -8.69
N ASP A 71 -34.47 8.85 -7.75
CA ASP A 71 -34.25 8.86 -6.30
C ASP A 71 -33.24 7.79 -5.89
N ARG A 72 -31.95 8.12 -6.05
CA ARG A 72 -30.84 7.24 -5.69
C ARG A 72 -30.21 7.77 -4.43
N ALA A 73 -30.12 6.89 -3.44
CA ALA A 73 -29.38 7.16 -2.24
C ALA A 73 -27.93 7.61 -2.59
N PRO A 74 -27.33 8.48 -1.77
CA PRO A 74 -25.93 8.81 -1.93
C PRO A 74 -25.10 7.54 -1.87
N TYR A 75 -24.07 7.45 -2.69
CA TYR A 75 -23.14 6.33 -2.69
C TYR A 75 -21.70 6.80 -2.67
N THR A 76 -20.87 5.88 -2.28
CA THR A 76 -19.47 6.14 -2.00
C THR A 76 -18.65 6.04 -3.29
N ILE A 77 -17.86 7.07 -3.60
CA ILE A 77 -16.94 7.09 -4.75
C ILE A 77 -15.52 7.32 -4.26
N ASN A 78 -14.62 6.45 -4.65
CA ASN A 78 -13.19 6.62 -4.41
C ASN A 78 -12.53 7.32 -5.60
N ILE A 79 -11.90 8.48 -5.34
CA ILE A 79 -11.08 9.22 -6.31
C ILE A 79 -9.62 8.84 -6.05
N PRO A 80 -8.94 8.14 -7.00
CA PRO A 80 -7.56 7.72 -6.83
C PRO A 80 -6.58 8.90 -6.74
N LYS A 81 -5.43 8.68 -6.08
CA LYS A 81 -4.34 9.66 -6.07
C LYS A 81 -3.80 9.88 -7.49
N GLY A 82 -3.51 11.13 -7.82
CA GLY A 82 -2.95 11.52 -9.11
C GLY A 82 -4.00 11.80 -10.20
N TYR A 83 -5.28 11.63 -9.94
CA TYR A 83 -6.32 12.00 -10.90
C TYR A 83 -6.40 13.52 -11.06
N GLY A 84 -6.28 13.99 -12.31
CA GLY A 84 -6.56 15.37 -12.69
C GLY A 84 -8.07 15.61 -12.88
N ALA A 85 -8.47 16.88 -13.02
CA ALA A 85 -9.86 17.28 -13.13
C ALA A 85 -10.65 16.53 -14.24
N ASN A 86 -10.03 16.27 -15.40
CA ASN A 86 -10.66 15.52 -16.49
C ASN A 86 -10.96 14.07 -16.10
N GLN A 87 -10.02 13.39 -15.45
CA GLN A 87 -10.18 12.00 -15.01
C GLN A 87 -11.23 11.89 -13.91
N VAL A 88 -11.27 12.88 -13.01
CA VAL A 88 -12.33 12.98 -11.99
C VAL A 88 -13.69 13.16 -12.66
N ALA A 89 -13.81 14.06 -13.65
CA ALA A 89 -15.05 14.28 -14.39
C ALA A 89 -15.54 13.01 -15.11
N GLU A 90 -14.63 12.26 -15.75
CA GLU A 90 -14.94 10.99 -16.42
C GLU A 90 -15.43 9.93 -15.44
N LEU A 91 -14.74 9.82 -14.29
CA LEU A 91 -15.14 8.91 -13.22
C LEU A 91 -16.55 9.25 -12.68
N LEU A 92 -16.81 10.52 -12.40
CA LEU A 92 -18.11 10.97 -11.89
C LEU A 92 -19.23 10.76 -12.92
N GLN A 93 -18.96 10.99 -14.21
CA GLN A 93 -19.90 10.75 -15.30
C GLN A 93 -20.17 9.24 -15.47
N SER A 94 -19.16 8.40 -15.48
CA SER A 94 -19.32 6.93 -15.60
C SER A 94 -20.12 6.32 -14.45
N ARG A 95 -20.05 6.95 -13.28
CA ARG A 95 -20.83 6.56 -12.09
C ARG A 95 -22.22 7.23 -12.01
N GLY A 96 -22.56 8.07 -12.99
CA GLY A 96 -23.86 8.75 -13.05
C GLY A 96 -24.09 9.84 -12.01
N ILE A 97 -23.02 10.35 -11.37
CA ILE A 97 -23.10 11.47 -10.42
C ILE A 97 -23.31 12.79 -11.13
N ILE A 98 -22.68 12.95 -12.28
CA ILE A 98 -22.82 14.13 -13.12
C ILE A 98 -23.34 13.73 -14.51
N SER A 99 -24.15 14.58 -15.12
CA SER A 99 -24.74 14.32 -16.44
C SER A 99 -23.73 14.44 -17.59
N GLY A 100 -22.65 15.21 -17.40
CA GLY A 100 -21.62 15.39 -18.42
C GLY A 100 -20.35 16.04 -17.88
N LYS A 101 -19.22 15.60 -18.41
CA LYS A 101 -17.88 16.07 -18.01
C LYS A 101 -17.59 17.54 -18.38
N TYR A 102 -18.22 18.04 -19.43
CA TYR A 102 -17.94 19.41 -19.93
C TYR A 102 -18.32 20.49 -18.91
N GLY A 103 -19.51 20.40 -18.30
CA GLY A 103 -19.94 21.32 -17.26
C GLY A 103 -19.02 21.33 -16.04
N PHE A 104 -18.58 20.15 -15.61
CA PHE A 104 -17.61 19.99 -14.53
C PHE A 104 -16.28 20.70 -14.86
N ASN A 105 -15.70 20.42 -16.03
CA ASN A 105 -14.43 20.99 -16.44
C ASN A 105 -14.49 22.52 -16.61
N ILE A 106 -15.60 23.06 -17.13
CA ILE A 106 -15.80 24.52 -17.25
C ILE A 106 -15.80 25.15 -15.86
N LEU A 107 -16.58 24.63 -14.91
CA LEU A 107 -16.65 25.19 -13.57
C LEU A 107 -15.30 25.08 -12.84
N VAL A 108 -14.65 23.92 -12.90
CA VAL A 108 -13.31 23.73 -12.31
C VAL A 108 -12.30 24.73 -12.89
N SER A 109 -12.39 25.03 -14.20
CA SER A 109 -11.52 26.01 -14.87
C SER A 109 -11.83 27.44 -14.43
N VAL A 110 -13.11 27.82 -14.44
CA VAL A 110 -13.58 29.17 -14.04
C VAL A 110 -13.19 29.50 -12.59
N PHE A 111 -13.35 28.51 -11.68
CA PHE A 111 -12.99 28.68 -10.27
C PHE A 111 -11.52 28.38 -9.97
N ARG A 112 -10.68 28.07 -10.98
CA ARG A 112 -9.27 27.76 -10.85
C ARG A 112 -8.98 26.61 -9.86
N LEU A 113 -9.80 25.57 -9.89
CA LEU A 113 -9.75 24.42 -8.97
C LEU A 113 -9.02 23.19 -9.55
N GLN A 114 -8.36 23.30 -10.73
CA GLN A 114 -7.74 22.16 -11.43
C GLN A 114 -6.76 21.39 -10.52
N ASN A 115 -5.97 22.11 -9.72
CA ASN A 115 -4.95 21.55 -8.83
C ASN A 115 -5.46 21.35 -7.40
N ARG A 116 -6.75 21.53 -7.15
CA ARG A 116 -7.37 21.37 -5.82
C ARG A 116 -8.27 20.13 -5.71
N MET A 117 -8.32 19.31 -6.76
CA MET A 117 -9.05 18.05 -6.69
C MET A 117 -8.31 17.08 -5.75
N GLN A 118 -8.94 16.74 -4.63
CA GLN A 118 -8.33 15.89 -3.62
C GLN A 118 -8.75 14.44 -3.84
N ALA A 119 -7.78 13.53 -3.73
CA ALA A 119 -8.03 12.09 -3.73
C ALA A 119 -8.67 11.66 -2.42
N GLY A 120 -9.52 10.64 -2.46
CA GLY A 120 -10.18 10.12 -1.28
C GLY A 120 -11.57 9.55 -1.59
N THR A 121 -12.22 9.08 -0.56
CA THR A 121 -13.56 8.50 -0.64
C THR A 121 -14.59 9.55 -0.27
N TYR A 122 -15.55 9.80 -1.16
CA TYR A 122 -16.59 10.81 -1.02
C TYR A 122 -17.96 10.18 -1.03
N GLU A 123 -18.88 10.71 -0.23
CA GLU A 123 -20.30 10.45 -0.35
C GLU A 123 -20.92 11.50 -1.26
N LEU A 124 -21.30 11.08 -2.45
CA LEU A 124 -21.87 11.93 -3.49
C LEU A 124 -23.22 11.40 -3.93
N SER A 125 -24.18 12.31 -4.15
CA SER A 125 -25.50 11.96 -4.67
C SER A 125 -25.66 12.44 -6.11
N PRO A 126 -26.28 11.64 -7.01
CA PRO A 126 -26.72 12.11 -8.32
C PRO A 126 -27.67 13.31 -8.25
N ASN A 127 -28.29 13.54 -7.10
CA ASN A 127 -29.19 14.67 -6.84
C ASN A 127 -28.45 15.93 -6.35
N ASP A 128 -27.14 15.82 -6.02
CA ASP A 128 -26.36 16.99 -5.63
C ASP A 128 -26.13 17.92 -6.83
N PRO A 129 -26.31 19.24 -6.68
CA PRO A 129 -25.92 20.20 -7.70
C PRO A 129 -24.43 20.08 -8.01
N LEU A 130 -24.05 20.24 -9.28
CA LEU A 130 -22.67 20.10 -9.75
C LEU A 130 -21.67 20.93 -8.94
N ILE A 131 -22.08 22.15 -8.54
CA ILE A 131 -21.24 23.03 -7.72
C ILE A 131 -20.96 22.44 -6.33
N ARG A 132 -21.93 21.72 -5.73
CA ARG A 132 -21.76 21.03 -4.45
C ARG A 132 -20.78 19.86 -4.58
N VAL A 133 -20.89 19.07 -5.66
CA VAL A 133 -19.97 17.97 -5.95
C VAL A 133 -18.54 18.50 -6.08
N ILE A 134 -18.33 19.58 -6.86
CA ILE A 134 -17.01 20.22 -7.02
C ILE A 134 -16.50 20.75 -5.68
N SER A 135 -17.36 21.41 -4.89
CA SER A 135 -17.01 21.95 -3.58
C SER A 135 -16.54 20.84 -2.62
N LYS A 136 -17.29 19.74 -2.51
CA LYS A 136 -16.90 18.60 -1.66
C LYS A 136 -15.52 18.07 -2.02
N ILE A 137 -15.27 17.85 -3.32
CA ILE A 137 -14.00 17.30 -3.80
C ILE A 137 -12.83 18.30 -3.60
N SER A 138 -13.06 19.58 -3.91
CA SER A 138 -12.01 20.60 -3.80
C SER A 138 -11.66 20.97 -2.35
N ARG A 139 -12.60 20.82 -1.42
CA ARG A 139 -12.39 21.00 0.03
C ARG A 139 -11.85 19.75 0.72
N GLY A 140 -11.87 18.59 0.03
CA GLY A 140 -11.47 17.33 0.63
C GLY A 140 -12.43 16.85 1.71
N GLU A 141 -13.76 17.04 1.51
CA GLU A 141 -14.80 16.54 2.41
C GLU A 141 -14.93 15.01 2.25
N ILE A 142 -13.83 14.28 2.53
CA ILE A 142 -13.75 12.83 2.42
C ILE A 142 -14.47 12.17 3.59
N ILE A 143 -15.07 11.00 3.32
CA ILE A 143 -15.49 10.10 4.38
C ILE A 143 -14.18 9.52 4.98
N PRO A 144 -13.93 9.70 6.27
CA PRO A 144 -12.77 9.06 6.89
C PRO A 144 -12.92 7.53 6.71
N PRO A 145 -11.85 6.82 6.28
CA PRO A 145 -11.92 5.38 6.16
C PRO A 145 -12.24 4.77 7.53
N THR A 146 -13.15 3.81 7.55
CA THR A 146 -13.32 2.97 8.74
C THR A 146 -12.01 2.26 9.00
N LEU A 147 -11.46 2.46 10.19
CA LEU A 147 -10.22 1.82 10.57
C LEU A 147 -10.53 0.52 11.29
N GLU A 148 -9.94 -0.54 10.77
CA GLU A 148 -9.94 -1.88 11.38
C GLU A 148 -8.75 -2.02 12.32
N LYS A 149 -8.97 -2.67 13.45
CA LYS A 149 -7.90 -2.97 14.41
C LYS A 149 -7.29 -4.32 14.08
N LEU A 150 -6.09 -4.31 13.49
CA LEU A 150 -5.35 -5.51 13.13
C LEU A 150 -4.23 -5.75 14.14
N VAL A 151 -4.31 -6.84 14.90
CA VAL A 151 -3.34 -7.18 15.96
C VAL A 151 -2.46 -8.33 15.48
N PHE A 152 -1.19 -8.07 15.22
CA PHE A 152 -0.20 -9.09 14.90
C PHE A 152 0.54 -9.52 16.18
N PRO A 153 0.30 -10.74 16.68
CA PRO A 153 1.08 -11.30 17.78
C PRO A 153 2.55 -11.44 17.42
N GLU A 154 3.43 -11.33 18.43
CA GLU A 154 4.85 -11.64 18.28
C GLU A 154 5.06 -13.09 17.80
N GLY A 155 6.10 -13.32 17.02
CA GLY A 155 6.43 -14.65 16.52
C GLY A 155 5.62 -15.13 15.30
N LEU A 156 4.86 -14.26 14.63
CA LEU A 156 4.28 -14.60 13.33
C LEU A 156 5.33 -14.50 12.23
N SER A 157 5.38 -15.49 11.33
CA SER A 157 6.12 -15.40 10.07
C SER A 157 5.32 -14.59 9.07
N ILE A 158 5.99 -14.06 8.03
CA ILE A 158 5.34 -13.37 6.90
C ILE A 158 4.19 -14.21 6.33
N TYR A 159 4.40 -15.51 6.16
CA TYR A 159 3.36 -16.43 5.70
C TYR A 159 2.10 -16.38 6.59
N LYS A 160 2.30 -16.46 7.91
CA LYS A 160 1.18 -16.40 8.87
C LYS A 160 0.57 -15.01 8.96
N MET A 161 1.35 -13.94 8.80
CA MET A 161 0.83 -12.57 8.75
C MET A 161 -0.12 -12.38 7.56
N GLY A 162 0.24 -12.87 6.37
CA GLY A 162 -0.62 -12.80 5.20
C GLY A 162 -1.91 -13.61 5.39
N LEU A 163 -1.83 -14.85 5.90
CA LEU A 163 -3.03 -15.63 6.23
C LEU A 163 -3.93 -14.95 7.27
N PHE A 164 -3.32 -14.24 8.22
CA PHE A 164 -4.06 -13.49 9.22
C PHE A 164 -4.78 -12.29 8.59
N MET A 165 -4.14 -11.55 7.68
CA MET A 165 -4.77 -10.46 6.93
C MET A 165 -5.98 -10.95 6.13
N GLU A 166 -5.85 -12.09 5.41
CA GLU A 166 -6.97 -12.71 4.68
C GLU A 166 -8.13 -13.09 5.62
N LYS A 167 -7.81 -13.70 6.76
CA LYS A 167 -8.80 -14.11 7.75
C LYS A 167 -9.59 -12.91 8.31
N GLU A 168 -8.91 -11.81 8.58
CA GLU A 168 -9.52 -10.58 9.11
C GLU A 168 -10.17 -9.71 8.00
N GLY A 169 -10.01 -10.08 6.72
CA GLY A 169 -10.55 -9.34 5.58
C GLY A 169 -9.89 -7.97 5.39
N VAL A 170 -8.62 -7.81 5.74
CA VAL A 170 -7.88 -6.55 5.71
C VAL A 170 -6.71 -6.63 4.73
N GLY A 171 -6.78 -5.87 3.65
CA GLY A 171 -5.78 -5.86 2.59
C GLY A 171 -5.74 -7.17 1.78
N ASP A 172 -4.67 -7.37 1.02
CA ASP A 172 -4.38 -8.57 0.24
C ASP A 172 -3.19 -9.31 0.87
N GLY A 173 -3.46 -10.35 1.62
CA GLY A 173 -2.46 -11.12 2.36
C GLY A 173 -1.53 -11.91 1.45
N ILE A 174 -2.00 -12.37 0.28
CA ILE A 174 -1.18 -13.08 -0.71
C ILE A 174 -0.19 -12.11 -1.37
N ALA A 175 -0.67 -10.94 -1.80
CA ALA A 175 0.19 -9.91 -2.35
C ALA A 175 1.19 -9.41 -1.29
N PHE A 176 0.78 -9.29 -0.02
CA PHE A 176 1.67 -8.95 1.09
C PHE A 176 2.79 -9.97 1.26
N GLN A 177 2.50 -11.28 1.27
CA GLN A 177 3.51 -12.33 1.33
C GLN A 177 4.49 -12.25 0.16
N ASN A 178 3.97 -12.07 -1.06
CA ASN A 178 4.80 -12.00 -2.27
C ASN A 178 5.74 -10.79 -2.26
N LEU A 179 5.24 -9.62 -1.87
CA LEU A 179 6.06 -8.41 -1.76
C LEU A 179 7.16 -8.57 -0.70
N THR A 180 6.79 -9.04 0.50
CA THR A 180 7.68 -9.01 1.66
C THR A 180 8.66 -10.18 1.72
N ARG A 181 8.44 -11.25 0.95
CA ARG A 181 9.32 -12.43 0.89
C ARG A 181 10.34 -12.41 -0.25
N LYS A 182 10.16 -11.55 -1.27
CA LYS A 182 10.96 -11.68 -2.51
C LYS A 182 11.67 -10.42 -2.96
N THR A 183 11.32 -9.23 -2.46
CA THR A 183 11.92 -8.02 -2.99
C THR A 183 11.69 -6.82 -2.06
N PHE A 184 12.74 -6.07 -1.78
CA PHE A 184 12.55 -4.71 -1.23
C PHE A 184 12.23 -3.76 -2.37
N THR A 185 11.24 -2.90 -2.21
CA THR A 185 11.06 -1.81 -3.17
C THR A 185 12.18 -0.78 -2.99
N SER A 186 12.57 -0.12 -4.08
CA SER A 186 13.60 0.95 -4.00
C SER A 186 13.20 2.05 -3.01
N SER A 187 11.92 2.31 -2.86
CA SER A 187 11.37 3.27 -1.88
C SER A 187 11.64 2.85 -0.43
N MET A 188 11.54 1.55 -0.12
CA MET A 188 11.84 1.02 1.22
C MET A 188 13.33 1.13 1.55
N LEU A 189 14.21 0.83 0.58
CA LEU A 189 15.67 0.94 0.76
C LEU A 189 16.11 2.39 1.02
N VAL A 190 15.50 3.35 0.32
CA VAL A 190 15.79 4.78 0.54
C VAL A 190 15.30 5.24 1.92
N LYS A 191 14.15 4.72 2.38
CA LYS A 191 13.53 5.13 3.63
C LYS A 191 14.14 4.49 4.87
N TYR A 192 14.63 3.25 4.75
CA TYR A 192 15.14 2.43 5.84
C TYR A 192 16.55 1.94 5.55
N ASP A 193 17.56 2.69 6.01
CA ASP A 193 18.98 2.46 5.81
C ASP A 193 19.47 1.05 6.22
N TYR A 194 18.87 0.51 7.30
CA TYR A 194 19.21 -0.82 7.80
C TYR A 194 18.82 -1.97 6.85
N LEU A 195 17.94 -1.75 5.90
CA LEU A 195 17.57 -2.77 4.90
C LEU A 195 18.67 -3.02 3.88
N ALA A 196 19.60 -2.07 3.68
CA ALA A 196 20.74 -2.26 2.80
C ALA A 196 21.74 -3.32 3.31
N GLU A 197 21.72 -3.63 4.62
CA GLU A 197 22.59 -4.61 5.26
C GLU A 197 21.92 -6.00 5.36
N VAL A 198 20.68 -6.17 4.85
CA VAL A 198 19.95 -7.46 4.90
C VAL A 198 20.48 -8.38 3.80
N PRO A 199 21.03 -9.56 4.14
CA PRO A 199 21.67 -10.45 3.17
C PRO A 199 20.68 -11.31 2.36
N THR A 200 19.39 -11.15 2.59
CA THR A 200 18.30 -11.89 1.92
C THR A 200 17.31 -10.92 1.29
N ASP A 201 16.55 -11.38 0.32
CA ASP A 201 15.47 -10.57 -0.31
C ASP A 201 14.18 -10.53 0.53
N SER A 202 14.20 -11.09 1.74
CA SER A 202 13.02 -11.21 2.60
C SER A 202 13.03 -10.21 3.75
N LEU A 203 11.86 -9.62 4.03
CA LEU A 203 11.60 -8.79 5.22
C LEU A 203 11.30 -9.62 6.48
N GLU A 204 11.44 -10.95 6.45
CA GLU A 204 11.23 -11.79 7.64
C GLU A 204 12.11 -11.34 8.80
N GLY A 205 11.50 -11.10 9.95
CA GLY A 205 12.16 -10.56 11.14
C GLY A 205 12.19 -9.03 11.24
N TYR A 206 11.83 -8.31 10.17
CA TYR A 206 11.84 -6.84 10.11
C TYR A 206 10.45 -6.20 10.15
N LEU A 207 9.38 -6.98 10.04
CA LEU A 207 8.00 -6.51 10.10
C LEU A 207 7.51 -6.57 11.56
N PHE A 208 7.66 -5.47 12.29
CA PHE A 208 7.42 -5.48 13.74
C PHE A 208 5.97 -5.86 14.08
N PRO A 209 5.75 -6.85 14.94
CA PRO A 209 4.42 -7.24 15.42
C PRO A 209 3.88 -6.20 16.40
N ASP A 210 2.67 -5.70 16.13
CA ASP A 210 1.99 -4.71 16.97
C ASP A 210 0.49 -4.64 16.60
N THR A 211 -0.20 -3.71 17.22
CA THR A 211 -1.57 -3.34 16.84
C THR A 211 -1.54 -2.19 15.85
N TYR A 212 -2.16 -2.40 14.69
CA TYR A 212 -2.28 -1.42 13.63
C TYR A 212 -3.74 -1.03 13.42
N LEU A 213 -4.00 0.27 13.32
CA LEU A 213 -5.30 0.80 12.91
C LEU A 213 -5.19 1.17 11.43
N VAL A 214 -5.85 0.42 10.57
CA VAL A 214 -5.70 0.51 9.12
C VAL A 214 -7.06 0.41 8.43
N PRO A 215 -7.24 1.04 7.25
CA PRO A 215 -8.44 0.80 6.45
C PRO A 215 -8.47 -0.66 5.97
N SER A 216 -9.68 -1.22 5.83
CA SER A 216 -9.86 -2.59 5.35
C SER A 216 -9.23 -2.86 3.98
N ASN A 217 -9.14 -1.84 3.14
CA ASN A 217 -8.52 -1.89 1.80
C ASN A 217 -7.08 -1.37 1.77
N ILE A 218 -6.34 -1.48 2.88
CA ILE A 218 -4.95 -1.03 2.94
C ILE A 218 -4.11 -1.66 1.83
N GLY A 219 -3.31 -0.85 1.15
CA GLY A 219 -2.38 -1.34 0.13
C GLY A 219 -1.22 -2.13 0.75
N THR A 220 -0.75 -3.13 0.03
CA THR A 220 0.32 -4.05 0.45
C THR A 220 1.59 -3.33 0.88
N GLU A 221 2.08 -2.38 0.06
CA GLU A 221 3.27 -1.58 0.40
C GLU A 221 3.04 -0.70 1.62
N GLN A 222 1.82 -0.14 1.78
CA GLN A 222 1.50 0.69 2.92
C GLN A 222 1.52 -0.11 4.22
N MET A 223 1.00 -1.35 4.20
CA MET A 223 1.04 -2.22 5.37
C MET A 223 2.48 -2.59 5.75
N ALA A 224 3.30 -3.00 4.77
CA ALA A 224 4.71 -3.28 5.00
C ALA A 224 5.47 -2.04 5.53
N ASP A 225 5.20 -0.85 4.98
CA ASP A 225 5.81 0.40 5.42
C ASP A 225 5.43 0.76 6.88
N LEU A 226 4.18 0.56 7.29
CA LEU A 226 3.76 0.75 8.70
C LEU A 226 4.55 -0.17 9.64
N MET A 227 4.72 -1.45 9.26
CA MET A 227 5.44 -2.43 10.06
C MET A 227 6.94 -2.12 10.14
N LEU A 228 7.56 -1.71 9.03
CA LEU A 228 8.95 -1.27 8.98
C LEU A 228 9.17 0.03 9.78
N ALA A 229 8.25 0.98 9.68
CA ALA A 229 8.29 2.21 10.48
C ALA A 229 8.23 1.89 11.98
N ARG A 230 7.40 0.92 12.36
CA ARG A 230 7.30 0.47 13.75
C ARG A 230 8.58 -0.23 14.22
N PHE A 231 9.16 -1.09 13.39
CA PHE A 231 10.48 -1.69 13.62
C PHE A 231 11.55 -0.61 13.84
N ASN A 232 11.60 0.37 12.95
CA ASN A 232 12.54 1.48 13.07
C ASN A 232 12.36 2.29 14.37
N LYS A 233 11.12 2.40 14.85
CA LYS A 233 10.80 3.12 16.09
C LYS A 233 11.13 2.30 17.36
N VAL A 234 11.00 0.97 17.32
CA VAL A 234 11.12 0.11 18.52
C VAL A 234 12.49 -0.56 18.59
N ILE A 235 12.92 -1.22 17.51
CA ILE A 235 14.14 -2.05 17.51
C ILE A 235 15.39 -1.21 17.27
N MET A 236 15.37 -0.33 16.26
CA MET A 236 16.58 0.38 15.84
C MET A 236 17.20 1.29 16.91
N PRO A 237 16.45 2.04 17.72
CA PRO A 237 17.04 2.81 18.82
C PRO A 237 17.72 1.93 19.87
N TYR A 238 17.10 0.79 20.19
CA TYR A 238 17.70 -0.16 21.14
C TYR A 238 18.96 -0.79 20.56
N TRP A 239 18.93 -1.24 19.31
CA TRP A 239 20.09 -1.78 18.58
C TRP A 239 21.23 -0.78 18.52
N ARG A 240 20.99 0.43 18.01
CA ARG A 240 22.02 1.48 17.85
C ARG A 240 22.69 1.84 19.19
N LYS A 241 21.92 1.91 20.27
CA LYS A 241 22.40 2.22 21.63
C LYS A 241 23.26 1.10 22.23
N ASN A 242 22.94 -0.15 21.93
CA ASN A 242 23.47 -1.29 22.68
C ASN A 242 24.40 -2.23 21.90
N ARG A 243 24.41 -2.17 20.56
CA ARG A 243 25.23 -3.09 19.71
C ARG A 243 26.71 -3.15 20.08
N LYS A 244 27.30 -2.03 20.54
CA LYS A 244 28.71 -1.97 20.97
C LYS A 244 28.97 -2.61 22.34
N LYS A 245 27.93 -2.90 23.12
CA LYS A 245 28.03 -3.49 24.45
C LYS A 245 27.89 -5.02 24.45
N MET A 246 27.55 -5.61 23.32
CA MET A 246 27.44 -7.07 23.19
C MET A 246 28.80 -7.74 23.35
N ALA A 247 28.83 -8.85 24.08
CA ALA A 247 30.04 -9.66 24.25
C ALA A 247 30.48 -10.34 22.94
N VAL A 248 29.54 -10.74 22.10
CA VAL A 248 29.77 -11.36 20.81
C VAL A 248 29.34 -10.37 19.72
N LYS A 249 30.23 -10.11 18.75
CA LYS A 249 29.91 -9.26 17.59
C LYS A 249 29.02 -10.03 16.63
N MET A 250 27.78 -9.61 16.52
CA MET A 250 26.77 -10.13 15.57
C MET A 250 26.14 -8.96 14.82
N SER A 251 25.80 -9.17 13.56
CA SER A 251 25.03 -8.20 12.77
C SER A 251 23.61 -8.05 13.32
N LEU A 252 22.89 -7.02 12.87
CA LEU A 252 21.45 -6.89 13.19
C LEU A 252 20.68 -8.11 12.67
N HIS A 253 21.02 -8.59 11.48
CA HIS A 253 20.40 -9.77 10.88
C HIS A 253 20.63 -11.04 11.70
N ASP A 254 21.85 -11.27 12.19
CA ASP A 254 22.15 -12.41 13.06
C ASP A 254 21.36 -12.35 14.37
N ILE A 255 21.28 -11.16 14.97
CA ILE A 255 20.49 -10.94 16.20
C ILE A 255 19.01 -11.21 15.97
N LEU A 256 18.42 -10.73 14.86
CA LEU A 256 17.03 -10.99 14.53
C LEU A 256 16.78 -12.46 14.23
N THR A 257 17.73 -13.12 13.56
CA THR A 257 17.68 -14.55 13.28
C THR A 257 17.66 -15.35 14.59
N LEU A 258 18.58 -15.07 15.50
CA LEU A 258 18.60 -15.71 16.81
C LEU A 258 17.37 -15.36 17.65
N ALA A 259 16.95 -14.10 17.65
CA ALA A 259 15.76 -13.64 18.36
C ALA A 259 14.49 -14.35 17.88
N SER A 260 14.38 -14.62 16.56
CA SER A 260 13.23 -15.32 16.00
C SER A 260 13.15 -16.79 16.47
N ILE A 261 14.30 -17.44 16.68
CA ILE A 261 14.36 -18.79 17.24
C ILE A 261 13.96 -18.74 18.72
N ILE A 262 14.54 -17.82 19.50
CA ILE A 262 14.21 -17.63 20.92
C ILE A 262 12.71 -17.34 21.09
N GLU A 263 12.13 -16.50 20.22
CA GLU A 263 10.70 -16.16 20.21
C GLU A 263 9.80 -17.39 20.10
N LYS A 264 10.23 -18.35 19.29
CA LYS A 264 9.46 -19.58 19.04
C LYS A 264 9.66 -20.67 20.08
N GLU A 265 10.73 -20.60 20.86
CA GLU A 265 11.03 -21.56 21.95
C GLU A 265 10.48 -21.08 23.28
N ALA A 266 10.63 -19.81 23.61
CA ALA A 266 10.31 -19.30 24.94
C ALA A 266 8.80 -19.21 25.16
N GLN A 267 8.30 -19.91 26.19
CA GLN A 267 6.93 -19.77 26.70
C GLN A 267 6.90 -18.87 27.96
N VAL A 268 7.99 -18.86 28.73
CA VAL A 268 8.15 -18.04 29.93
C VAL A 268 9.10 -16.90 29.63
N GLU A 269 8.64 -15.66 29.83
CA GLU A 269 9.38 -14.44 29.50
C GLU A 269 10.76 -14.37 30.18
N SER A 270 10.83 -14.74 31.45
CA SER A 270 12.08 -14.71 32.24
C SER A 270 13.14 -15.73 31.81
N GLU A 271 12.77 -16.72 30.98
CA GLU A 271 13.67 -17.75 30.48
C GLU A 271 14.34 -17.38 29.14
N ARG A 272 13.85 -16.37 28.43
CA ARG A 272 14.42 -15.92 27.14
C ARG A 272 15.94 -15.70 27.22
N PRO A 273 16.52 -15.04 28.24
CA PRO A 273 17.97 -14.87 28.33
C PRO A 273 18.75 -16.19 28.57
N LEU A 274 18.13 -17.19 29.24
CA LEU A 274 18.73 -18.52 29.42
C LEU A 274 18.69 -19.35 28.14
N ILE A 275 17.55 -19.35 27.43
CA ILE A 275 17.42 -19.98 26.12
C ILE A 275 18.43 -19.37 25.14
N SER A 276 18.56 -18.05 25.13
CA SER A 276 19.59 -17.34 24.37
C SER A 276 20.99 -17.82 24.70
N SER A 277 21.29 -17.99 25.98
CA SER A 277 22.60 -18.46 26.44
C SER A 277 22.93 -19.86 25.90
N VAL A 278 21.97 -20.78 25.87
CA VAL A 278 22.16 -22.11 25.27
C VAL A 278 22.56 -22.00 23.81
N TYR A 279 21.86 -21.19 23.04
CA TYR A 279 22.20 -21.02 21.62
C TYR A 279 23.54 -20.32 21.41
N HIS A 280 23.89 -19.30 22.18
CA HIS A 280 25.21 -18.69 22.14
C HIS A 280 26.33 -19.67 22.48
N ASN A 281 26.11 -20.54 23.48
CA ASN A 281 27.07 -21.59 23.85
C ASN A 281 27.25 -22.60 22.73
N ARG A 282 26.15 -23.08 22.10
CA ARG A 282 26.20 -23.98 20.94
C ARG A 282 26.95 -23.34 19.76
N LEU A 283 26.65 -22.07 19.42
CA LEU A 283 27.36 -21.33 18.35
C LEU A 283 28.86 -21.26 18.63
N ARG A 284 29.26 -20.98 19.87
CA ARG A 284 30.65 -20.86 20.30
C ARG A 284 31.44 -22.16 20.10
N ILE A 285 30.84 -23.31 20.34
CA ILE A 285 31.48 -24.62 20.21
C ILE A 285 31.18 -25.31 18.88
N ARG A 286 30.58 -24.62 17.92
CA ARG A 286 30.16 -25.17 16.61
C ARG A 286 29.25 -26.40 16.74
N MET A 287 28.31 -26.36 17.69
CA MET A 287 27.26 -27.36 17.84
C MET A 287 26.04 -26.97 17.03
N HIS A 288 25.33 -27.96 16.46
CA HIS A 288 24.04 -27.71 15.80
C HIS A 288 23.04 -27.01 16.74
N LEU A 289 22.27 -26.04 16.24
CA LEU A 289 21.27 -25.37 17.07
C LEU A 289 20.10 -26.30 17.39
N GLY A 290 19.73 -27.23 16.49
CA GLY A 290 18.74 -28.27 16.73
C GLY A 290 17.41 -27.70 17.21
N ALA A 291 16.93 -26.65 16.55
CA ALA A 291 15.72 -25.94 16.93
C ALA A 291 14.54 -26.37 16.04
N ASP A 292 13.56 -27.04 16.62
CA ASP A 292 12.33 -27.47 15.91
C ASP A 292 11.60 -26.34 15.16
N PRO A 293 11.55 -25.10 15.69
CA PRO A 293 10.93 -23.98 14.99
C PRO A 293 11.50 -23.72 13.60
N THR A 294 12.77 -24.00 13.37
CA THR A 294 13.40 -23.84 12.06
C THR A 294 12.84 -24.82 11.02
N ILE A 295 12.55 -26.05 11.42
CA ILE A 295 11.90 -27.06 10.59
C ILE A 295 10.44 -26.66 10.32
N LYS A 296 9.70 -26.21 11.35
CA LYS A 296 8.31 -25.75 11.22
C LYS A 296 8.18 -24.57 10.27
N TYR A 297 9.19 -23.71 10.22
CA TYR A 297 9.23 -22.60 9.27
C TYR A 297 9.35 -23.07 7.82
N VAL A 298 10.26 -24.01 7.55
CA VAL A 298 10.46 -24.59 6.21
C VAL A 298 9.20 -25.31 5.71
N LEU A 299 8.55 -26.05 6.60
CA LEU A 299 7.38 -26.85 6.25
C LEU A 299 6.11 -26.02 6.06
N GLU A 300 6.05 -24.81 6.58
CA GLU A 300 4.85 -23.94 6.61
C GLU A 300 3.58 -24.67 7.08
N ARG A 301 3.74 -25.73 7.91
CA ARG A 301 2.64 -26.56 8.41
C ARG A 301 2.29 -26.15 9.84
N PRO A 302 1.27 -25.31 10.05
CA PRO A 302 0.87 -24.91 11.40
C PRO A 302 0.34 -26.11 12.19
N GLY A 303 0.74 -26.23 13.46
CA GLY A 303 0.18 -27.18 14.42
C GLY A 303 0.68 -28.64 14.34
N LYS A 304 1.54 -29.00 13.36
CA LYS A 304 2.11 -30.34 13.30
C LYS A 304 3.34 -30.49 14.19
N ILE A 305 3.44 -31.66 14.84
CA ILE A 305 4.65 -32.11 15.53
C ILE A 305 5.69 -32.43 14.46
N VAL A 306 6.93 -32.01 14.68
CA VAL A 306 8.08 -32.34 13.81
C VAL A 306 8.35 -33.84 13.94
N SER A 307 8.33 -34.55 12.82
CA SER A 307 8.67 -35.96 12.76
C SER A 307 10.17 -36.18 12.53
N TYR A 308 10.67 -37.37 12.74
CA TYR A 308 12.06 -37.72 12.43
C TYR A 308 12.40 -37.58 10.94
N ASP A 309 11.44 -37.79 10.06
CA ASP A 309 11.64 -37.57 8.62
C ASP A 309 11.71 -36.08 8.26
N ASP A 310 10.95 -35.23 8.96
CA ASP A 310 11.02 -33.77 8.78
C ASP A 310 12.43 -33.23 9.16
N LEU A 311 13.14 -33.88 10.11
CA LEU A 311 14.50 -33.49 10.48
C LEU A 311 15.54 -33.73 9.34
N ARG A 312 15.19 -34.51 8.33
CA ARG A 312 16.06 -34.82 7.19
C ARG A 312 15.89 -33.86 6.03
N ILE A 313 14.94 -32.93 6.12
CA ILE A 313 14.64 -32.01 5.03
C ILE A 313 15.91 -31.25 4.59
N ASP A 314 16.13 -31.20 3.28
CA ASP A 314 17.26 -30.46 2.71
C ASP A 314 16.90 -28.99 2.55
N SER A 315 17.29 -28.20 3.53
CA SER A 315 17.05 -26.76 3.57
C SER A 315 18.14 -26.07 4.36
N PRO A 316 18.64 -24.90 3.91
CA PRO A 316 19.62 -24.13 4.67
C PRO A 316 19.09 -23.64 6.02
N TYR A 317 17.77 -23.63 6.21
CA TYR A 317 17.14 -23.34 7.50
C TYR A 317 17.15 -24.54 8.47
N ASN A 318 17.52 -25.74 8.01
CA ASN A 318 17.53 -26.91 8.88
C ASN A 318 18.69 -26.87 9.88
N SER A 319 18.44 -26.38 11.08
CA SER A 319 19.40 -26.23 12.16
C SER A 319 19.89 -27.57 12.78
N TYR A 320 19.34 -28.71 12.37
CA TYR A 320 19.84 -30.05 12.71
C TYR A 320 20.92 -30.54 11.77
N ARG A 321 20.99 -29.99 10.52
CA ARG A 321 21.93 -30.40 9.49
C ARG A 321 23.02 -29.37 9.23
N HIS A 322 22.73 -28.09 9.47
CA HIS A 322 23.66 -26.99 9.24
C HIS A 322 24.14 -26.36 10.55
N TYR A 323 25.43 -26.07 10.62
CA TYR A 323 26.03 -25.36 11.74
C TYR A 323 25.81 -23.86 11.64
N GLY A 324 25.74 -23.20 12.79
CA GLY A 324 25.56 -21.76 12.83
C GLY A 324 24.09 -21.34 12.77
N LEU A 325 23.85 -20.06 12.51
CA LEU A 325 22.52 -19.52 12.31
C LEU A 325 21.98 -19.89 10.92
N PRO A 326 20.66 -20.07 10.77
CA PRO A 326 20.04 -20.15 9.46
C PRO A 326 20.24 -18.85 8.66
N PRO A 327 19.98 -18.85 7.34
CA PRO A 327 20.19 -17.68 6.48
C PRO A 327 19.45 -16.42 6.92
N GLY A 328 18.38 -16.54 7.69
CA GLY A 328 17.61 -15.41 8.18
C GLY A 328 16.59 -15.79 9.25
N PRO A 329 15.83 -14.81 9.75
CA PRO A 329 14.77 -15.00 10.74
C PRO A 329 13.69 -15.98 10.26
N ILE A 330 13.05 -16.67 11.20
CA ILE A 330 11.95 -17.63 10.97
C ILE A 330 10.59 -17.08 11.42
N CYS A 331 10.57 -15.91 11.98
CA CYS A 331 9.38 -15.14 12.34
C CYS A 331 9.78 -13.71 12.68
N ASN A 332 8.80 -12.85 12.91
CA ASN A 332 9.00 -11.48 13.38
C ASN A 332 8.99 -11.45 14.92
N PRO A 333 10.15 -11.29 15.57
CA PRO A 333 10.26 -11.36 17.02
C PRO A 333 9.84 -10.06 17.69
N GLY A 334 9.43 -10.16 18.96
CA GLY A 334 9.25 -9.02 19.85
C GLY A 334 10.57 -8.46 20.38
N LEU A 335 10.49 -7.26 20.98
CA LEU A 335 11.66 -6.59 21.56
C LEU A 335 12.34 -7.41 22.68
N SER A 336 11.59 -8.18 23.44
CA SER A 336 12.11 -9.02 24.53
C SER A 336 13.07 -10.09 24.00
N SER A 337 12.71 -10.76 22.90
CA SER A 337 13.58 -11.75 22.26
C SER A 337 14.82 -11.12 21.64
N VAL A 338 14.69 -9.93 21.05
CA VAL A 338 15.86 -9.18 20.55
C VAL A 338 16.79 -8.80 21.69
N LYS A 339 16.27 -8.33 22.81
CA LYS A 339 17.07 -8.04 24.02
C LYS A 339 17.80 -9.29 24.53
N ALA A 340 17.10 -10.43 24.59
CA ALA A 340 17.68 -11.69 25.02
C ALA A 340 18.77 -12.19 24.08
N ALA A 341 18.57 -12.07 22.76
CA ALA A 341 19.56 -12.41 21.75
C ALA A 341 20.85 -11.56 21.86
N MET A 342 20.70 -10.26 22.17
CA MET A 342 21.82 -9.34 22.36
C MET A 342 22.58 -9.56 23.68
N PHE A 343 21.85 -9.94 24.74
CA PHE A 343 22.37 -10.04 26.11
C PHE A 343 21.91 -11.35 26.76
N PRO A 344 22.55 -12.50 26.38
CA PRO A 344 22.26 -13.77 27.02
C PRO A 344 22.66 -13.74 28.50
N LYS A 345 21.94 -14.48 29.34
CA LYS A 345 22.36 -14.73 30.73
C LYS A 345 23.59 -15.64 30.73
N ALA A 346 24.63 -15.26 31.45
CA ALA A 346 25.81 -16.10 31.53
C ALA A 346 25.46 -17.47 32.13
N SER A 347 25.79 -18.54 31.40
CA SER A 347 25.61 -19.94 31.83
C SER A 347 26.46 -20.89 30.97
N ASP A 348 26.61 -22.13 31.47
CA ASP A 348 27.27 -23.22 30.75
C ASP A 348 26.27 -24.22 30.13
N TYR A 349 24.98 -23.87 30.11
CA TYR A 349 23.96 -24.75 29.58
C TYR A 349 24.12 -24.94 28.06
N LEU A 350 23.96 -26.20 27.63
CA LEU A 350 23.96 -26.59 26.21
C LEU A 350 22.62 -27.15 25.76
N TYR A 351 21.75 -27.51 26.70
CA TYR A 351 20.45 -28.14 26.42
C TYR A 351 19.36 -27.55 27.27
N PHE A 352 18.14 -27.65 26.79
CA PHE A 352 16.93 -27.39 27.58
C PHE A 352 15.79 -28.32 27.11
N VAL A 353 14.84 -28.62 27.98
CA VAL A 353 13.64 -29.38 27.69
C VAL A 353 12.43 -28.75 28.34
N ALA A 354 11.34 -28.59 27.60
CA ALA A 354 10.11 -27.97 28.08
C ALA A 354 9.35 -28.88 29.04
N ARG A 355 8.92 -28.34 30.17
CA ARG A 355 8.00 -28.97 31.14
C ARG A 355 6.55 -28.83 30.66
N ALA A 356 5.64 -29.52 31.35
CA ALA A 356 4.21 -29.44 31.05
C ALA A 356 3.55 -28.12 31.48
N ASP A 357 4.22 -27.28 32.24
CA ASP A 357 3.78 -25.94 32.67
C ASP A 357 4.33 -24.81 31.74
N GLY A 358 5.10 -25.18 30.71
CA GLY A 358 5.71 -24.26 29.78
C GLY A 358 7.09 -23.75 30.20
N SER A 359 7.56 -24.02 31.41
CA SER A 359 8.93 -23.72 31.82
C SER A 359 9.93 -24.76 31.27
N HIS A 360 11.24 -24.46 31.41
CA HIS A 360 12.29 -25.35 30.91
C HIS A 360 13.20 -25.86 32.03
N ILE A 361 13.76 -27.07 31.81
CA ILE A 361 14.91 -27.59 32.57
C ILE A 361 16.13 -27.35 31.68
N PHE A 362 17.12 -26.63 32.18
CA PHE A 362 18.38 -26.35 31.51
C PHE A 362 19.46 -27.32 32.04
N THR A 363 20.26 -27.89 31.14
CA THR A 363 21.29 -28.89 31.46
C THR A 363 22.57 -28.63 30.66
N LYS A 364 23.69 -29.14 31.19
CA LYS A 364 25.03 -28.92 30.61
C LYS A 364 25.48 -30.07 29.73
N SER A 365 25.05 -31.29 30.03
CA SER A 365 25.45 -32.49 29.31
C SER A 365 24.30 -33.21 28.62
N LEU A 366 24.58 -34.02 27.62
CA LEU A 366 23.59 -34.83 26.94
C LEU A 366 22.93 -35.83 27.91
N ALA A 367 23.70 -36.45 28.80
CA ALA A 367 23.18 -37.41 29.79
C ALA A 367 22.15 -36.76 30.73
N GLU A 368 22.44 -35.53 31.23
CA GLU A 368 21.48 -34.77 32.03
C GLU A 368 20.23 -34.40 31.24
N HIS A 369 20.40 -34.06 29.94
CA HIS A 369 19.27 -33.72 29.07
C HIS A 369 18.34 -34.92 28.84
N GLU A 370 18.91 -36.11 28.57
CA GLU A 370 18.13 -37.34 28.39
C GLU A 370 17.38 -37.72 29.68
N ALA A 371 18.04 -37.59 30.83
CA ALA A 371 17.39 -37.78 32.16
C ALA A 371 16.22 -36.79 32.36
N ALA A 372 16.42 -35.52 32.01
CA ALA A 372 15.40 -34.50 32.13
C ALA A 372 14.22 -34.76 31.14
N GLN A 373 14.49 -35.26 29.92
CA GLN A 373 13.45 -35.67 28.95
C GLN A 373 12.61 -36.83 29.51
N GLN A 374 13.25 -37.83 30.10
CA GLN A 374 12.54 -38.94 30.71
C GLN A 374 11.67 -38.47 31.87
N GLN A 375 12.19 -37.58 32.74
CA GLN A 375 11.43 -37.02 33.83
C GLN A 375 10.21 -36.25 33.33
N THR A 376 10.36 -35.34 32.40
CA THR A 376 9.25 -34.53 31.87
C THR A 376 8.20 -35.41 31.20
N ARG A 377 8.61 -36.48 30.51
CA ARG A 377 7.69 -37.49 29.92
C ARG A 377 6.87 -38.20 31.00
N ARG A 378 7.51 -38.63 32.09
CA ARG A 378 6.81 -39.29 33.23
C ARG A 378 5.80 -38.35 33.88
N ASP A 379 6.18 -37.08 34.06
CA ASP A 379 5.33 -36.07 34.67
C ASP A 379 4.11 -35.72 33.79
N ARG A 380 4.27 -35.69 32.49
CA ARG A 380 3.15 -35.50 31.54
C ARG A 380 2.16 -36.68 31.62
N ILE A 381 2.66 -37.91 31.65
CA ILE A 381 1.85 -39.12 31.78
C ILE A 381 1.06 -39.07 33.08
N ARG A 382 1.72 -38.80 34.23
CA ARG A 382 1.07 -38.70 35.56
C ARG A 382 -0.01 -37.60 35.60
N LYS A 383 0.19 -36.49 34.88
CA LYS A 383 -0.80 -35.40 34.82
C LYS A 383 -2.06 -35.82 34.04
N ILE A 384 -1.94 -36.67 33.02
CA ILE A 384 -3.06 -37.22 32.27
C ILE A 384 -3.89 -38.11 33.15
N TYR A 385 -3.26 -39.09 33.82
CA TYR A 385 -3.96 -40.04 34.73
C TYR A 385 -4.53 -39.43 36.03
N ARG A 386 -4.17 -38.20 36.37
CA ARG A 386 -4.78 -37.49 37.52
C ARG A 386 -5.97 -36.62 37.15
N ARG A 387 -6.25 -36.47 35.85
CA ARG A 387 -7.41 -35.72 35.32
C ARG A 387 -8.60 -36.60 34.97
N GLU A 388 -8.40 -37.89 34.94
CA GLU A 388 -9.44 -38.92 34.90
C GLU A 388 -9.84 -39.34 36.36
#